data_03af2fda7e698927ac81ec368c010379
#
_entry.id   03af2fda7e698927ac81ec368c010379
#
_cell.length_a   1.000
_cell.length_b   1.000
_cell.length_c   1.000
_cell.angle_alpha   90.00
_cell.angle_beta   90.00
_cell.angle_gamma   90.00
#
_symmetry.space_group_name_H-M   'P 1'
#
loop_
_entity.id
_entity.type
_entity.pdbx_description
1 polymer ?
#
loop_
_entity_poly.entity_id
_entity_poly.type
_entity_poly.pdbx_seq_one_letter_code
_entity_poly.pdbx_strand_id
1 'polypeptide(L)'
;MFHVLKSTYLQPPEVVNQTRPAHLEWLKDEVGAGRIVLAGRLEDESGAVLITGDMDAEQAQDIVDRDPYTAAGVARYERLSFNGAFRAAGL
;
A
#
# COMPACT_ATOMS: atom_id res chain seq x y z
N MET A 1 -15.64 3.16 -0.24
CA MET A 1 -14.70 3.97 0.58
C MET A 1 -13.32 3.99 -0.04
N PHE A 2 -12.58 5.04 0.23
CA PHE A 2 -11.15 5.08 -0.03
C PHE A 2 -10.38 4.64 1.21
N HIS A 3 -9.17 4.17 1.03
CA HIS A 3 -8.35 3.68 2.14
C HIS A 3 -6.94 4.23 2.03
N VAL A 4 -6.42 4.69 3.16
CA VAL A 4 -5.01 5.00 3.32
C VAL A 4 -4.37 3.80 4.00
N LEU A 5 -3.43 3.17 3.31
CA LEU A 5 -2.68 2.02 3.81
C LEU A 5 -1.28 2.50 4.15
N LYS A 6 -1.00 2.62 5.43
CA LYS A 6 0.32 3.07 5.90
C LYS A 6 1.12 1.86 6.36
N SER A 7 2.26 1.63 5.73
CA SER A 7 3.17 0.57 6.16
C SER A 7 4.26 1.11 7.08
N THR A 8 4.71 0.24 7.96
CA THR A 8 5.89 0.44 8.79
C THR A 8 6.84 -0.71 8.54
N TYR A 9 8.09 -0.42 8.21
CA TYR A 9 9.11 -1.46 8.04
C TYR A 9 9.50 -2.03 9.41
N LEU A 10 9.59 -3.36 9.48
CA LEU A 10 9.87 -4.11 10.71
C LEU A 10 11.30 -4.61 10.78
N GLN A 11 12.08 -4.40 9.70
CA GLN A 11 13.42 -4.90 9.55
C GLN A 11 14.32 -3.80 9.01
N PRO A 12 15.65 -3.91 9.13
CA PRO A 12 16.57 -2.96 8.54
C PRO A 12 16.44 -2.87 7.01
N PRO A 13 16.86 -1.75 6.41
CA PRO A 13 16.72 -1.54 4.96
C PRO A 13 17.30 -2.66 4.11
N GLU A 14 18.43 -3.24 4.49
CA GLU A 14 19.07 -4.33 3.74
C GLU A 14 18.23 -5.60 3.73
N VAL A 15 17.43 -5.85 4.78
CA VAL A 15 16.50 -6.99 4.84
C VAL A 15 15.25 -6.70 4.00
N VAL A 16 14.67 -5.52 4.16
CA VAL A 16 13.50 -5.09 3.37
C VAL A 16 13.83 -5.13 1.88
N ASN A 17 15.01 -4.66 1.50
CA ASN A 17 15.44 -4.57 0.11
C ASN A 17 15.60 -5.96 -0.56
N GLN A 18 15.76 -7.03 0.18
CA GLN A 18 15.76 -8.39 -0.38
C GLN A 18 14.41 -8.75 -1.02
N THR A 19 13.31 -8.22 -0.49
CA THR A 19 11.96 -8.47 -1.01
C THR A 19 11.49 -7.35 -1.96
N ARG A 20 12.22 -6.25 -2.02
CA ARG A 20 11.82 -5.06 -2.79
C ARG A 20 11.50 -5.34 -4.26
N PRO A 21 12.26 -6.13 -5.02
CA PRO A 21 11.90 -6.39 -6.43
C PRO A 21 10.52 -7.00 -6.59
N ALA A 22 10.16 -7.97 -5.77
CA ALA A 22 8.82 -8.59 -5.80
C ALA A 22 7.73 -7.59 -5.38
N HIS A 23 8.00 -6.78 -4.37
CA HIS A 23 7.09 -5.74 -3.91
C HIS A 23 6.82 -4.71 -5.01
N LEU A 24 7.84 -4.27 -5.73
CA LEU A 24 7.67 -3.29 -6.81
C LEU A 24 6.86 -3.85 -7.98
N GLU A 25 7.03 -5.12 -8.32
CA GLU A 25 6.22 -5.78 -9.35
C GLU A 25 4.74 -5.85 -8.93
N TRP A 26 4.48 -6.24 -7.69
CA TRP A 26 3.14 -6.27 -7.14
C TRP A 26 2.51 -4.87 -7.17
N LEU A 27 3.24 -3.85 -6.71
CA LEU A 27 2.75 -2.47 -6.67
C LEU A 27 2.43 -1.94 -8.07
N LYS A 28 3.26 -2.24 -9.04
CA LYS A 28 3.07 -1.87 -10.44
C LYS A 28 1.77 -2.44 -10.99
N ASP A 29 1.47 -3.70 -10.67
CA ASP A 29 0.24 -4.36 -11.09
C ASP A 29 -0.99 -3.73 -10.42
N GLU A 30 -0.91 -3.42 -9.13
CA GLU A 30 -2.00 -2.78 -8.39
C GLU A 30 -2.31 -1.37 -8.92
N VAL A 31 -1.27 -0.60 -9.21
CA VAL A 31 -1.43 0.75 -9.79
C VAL A 31 -1.95 0.65 -11.23
N GLY A 32 -1.44 -0.28 -12.02
CA GLY A 32 -1.89 -0.50 -13.40
C GLY A 32 -3.36 -0.89 -13.49
N ALA A 33 -3.87 -1.60 -12.50
CA ALA A 33 -5.27 -1.99 -12.40
C ALA A 33 -6.17 -0.92 -11.77
N GLY A 34 -5.60 0.18 -11.27
CA GLY A 34 -6.35 1.25 -10.61
C GLY A 34 -6.81 0.93 -9.19
N ARG A 35 -6.35 -0.17 -8.61
CA ARG A 35 -6.67 -0.52 -7.21
C ARG A 35 -5.89 0.35 -6.23
N ILE A 36 -4.66 0.71 -6.56
CA ILE A 36 -3.88 1.74 -5.88
C ILE A 36 -3.75 2.92 -6.83
N VAL A 37 -4.12 4.11 -6.37
CA VAL A 37 -4.12 5.31 -7.20
C VAL A 37 -2.92 6.21 -6.94
N LEU A 38 -2.27 6.04 -5.79
CA LEU A 38 -1.09 6.82 -5.41
C LEU A 38 -0.32 6.03 -4.35
N ALA A 39 0.99 6.00 -4.48
CA ALA A 39 1.84 5.34 -3.51
C ALA A 39 3.20 6.02 -3.45
N GLY A 40 3.81 6.02 -2.28
CA GLY A 40 5.14 6.56 -2.09
C GLY A 40 5.70 6.26 -0.71
N ARG A 41 7.02 6.34 -0.61
CA ARG A 41 7.72 6.16 0.65
C ARG A 41 7.53 7.38 1.54
N LEU A 42 7.42 7.17 2.85
CA LEU A 42 7.42 8.26 3.83
C LEU A 42 8.75 9.02 3.76
N GLU A 43 8.70 10.31 4.08
CA GLU A 43 9.87 11.20 4.06
C GLU A 43 11.02 10.68 4.92
N ASP A 44 10.70 10.11 6.08
CA ASP A 44 11.70 9.53 7.00
C ASP A 44 12.12 8.11 6.64
N GLU A 45 11.60 7.56 5.55
CA GLU A 45 11.89 6.21 5.05
C GLU A 45 11.51 5.07 5.99
N SER A 46 10.68 5.33 7.01
CA SER A 46 10.22 4.32 7.98
C SER A 46 9.15 3.38 7.44
N GLY A 47 8.59 3.70 6.29
CA GLY A 47 7.52 2.95 5.66
C GLY A 47 7.03 3.67 4.42
N ALA A 48 5.81 3.34 4.01
CA ALA A 48 5.20 3.91 2.82
C ALA A 48 3.71 4.16 3.04
N VAL A 49 3.13 4.96 2.17
CA VAL A 49 1.68 5.20 2.12
C VAL A 49 1.18 4.76 0.75
N LEU A 50 0.10 3.98 0.76
CA LEU A 50 -0.63 3.60 -0.43
C LEU A 50 -2.06 4.12 -0.28
N ILE A 51 -2.59 4.74 -1.33
CA ILE A 51 -3.97 5.20 -1.36
C ILE A 51 -4.72 4.36 -2.38
N THR A 52 -5.82 3.73 -1.93
CA THR A 52 -6.62 2.89 -2.81
C THR A 52 -7.62 3.70 -3.61
N GLY A 53 -8.13 3.12 -4.69
CA GLY A 53 -9.37 3.55 -5.30
C GLY A 53 -10.57 3.28 -4.39
N ASP A 54 -11.76 3.60 -4.89
CA ASP A 54 -13.02 3.35 -4.16
C ASP A 54 -13.29 1.84 -4.11
N MET A 55 -13.33 1.30 -2.91
CA MET A 55 -13.53 -0.13 -2.67
C MET A 55 -13.99 -0.39 -1.24
N ASP A 56 -14.44 -1.61 -0.95
CA ASP A 56 -14.77 -1.99 0.41
C ASP A 56 -13.53 -2.37 1.25
N ALA A 57 -13.72 -2.56 2.53
CA ALA A 57 -12.63 -2.87 3.46
C ALA A 57 -11.99 -4.23 3.19
N GLU A 58 -12.77 -5.23 2.74
CA GLU A 58 -12.24 -6.56 2.41
C GLU A 58 -11.30 -6.49 1.21
N GLN A 59 -11.65 -5.73 0.20
CA GLN A 59 -10.80 -5.53 -0.97
C GLN A 59 -9.50 -4.82 -0.60
N ALA A 60 -9.56 -3.81 0.28
CA ALA A 60 -8.37 -3.13 0.77
C ALA A 60 -7.47 -4.07 1.58
N GLN A 61 -8.06 -4.91 2.42
CA GLN A 61 -7.29 -5.90 3.19
C GLN A 61 -6.64 -6.94 2.27
N ASP A 62 -7.34 -7.36 1.21
CA ASP A 62 -6.79 -8.28 0.23
C ASP A 62 -5.55 -7.71 -0.46
N ILE A 63 -5.53 -6.42 -0.77
CA ILE A 63 -4.35 -5.75 -1.32
C ILE A 63 -3.16 -5.88 -0.37
N VAL A 64 -3.36 -5.59 0.91
CA VAL A 64 -2.32 -5.71 1.95
C VAL A 64 -1.82 -7.15 2.06
N ASP A 65 -2.73 -8.12 2.05
CA ASP A 65 -2.39 -9.54 2.21
C ASP A 65 -1.56 -10.07 1.03
N ARG A 66 -1.70 -9.48 -0.15
CA ARG A 66 -0.96 -9.86 -1.35
C ARG A 66 0.40 -9.16 -1.48
N ASP A 67 0.68 -8.16 -0.66
CA ASP A 67 1.99 -7.49 -0.70
C ASP A 67 3.09 -8.47 -0.27
N PRO A 68 4.11 -8.69 -1.12
CA PRO A 68 5.25 -9.52 -0.76
C PRO A 68 5.93 -9.11 0.54
N TYR A 69 5.90 -7.83 0.92
CA TYR A 69 6.42 -7.38 2.21
C TYR A 69 5.63 -7.96 3.39
N THR A 70 4.32 -8.08 3.26
CA THR A 70 3.46 -8.70 4.28
C THR A 70 3.82 -10.19 4.43
N ALA A 71 3.91 -10.91 3.31
CA ALA A 71 4.25 -12.32 3.30
C ALA A 71 5.65 -12.60 3.89
N ALA A 72 6.60 -11.71 3.62
CA ALA A 72 7.97 -11.84 4.15
C ALA A 72 8.11 -11.36 5.60
N GLY A 73 7.08 -10.77 6.19
CA GLY A 73 7.12 -10.25 7.56
C GLY A 73 8.03 -9.04 7.75
N VAL A 74 8.31 -8.29 6.68
CA VAL A 74 9.23 -7.13 6.73
C VAL A 74 8.51 -5.80 6.85
N ALA A 75 7.16 -5.80 6.73
CA ALA A 75 6.33 -4.62 6.92
C ALA A 75 4.98 -5.02 7.51
N ARG A 76 4.38 -4.08 8.22
CA ARG A 76 3.00 -4.18 8.68
C ARG A 76 2.24 -2.96 8.18
N TYR A 77 0.90 -3.08 8.07
CA TYR A 77 0.04 -2.02 7.60
C TYR A 77 -0.95 -1.58 8.67
N GLU A 78 -1.23 -0.30 8.68
CA GLU A 78 -2.38 0.31 9.35
C GLU A 78 -3.30 0.84 8.27
N ARG A 79 -4.61 0.69 8.46
CA ARG A 79 -5.61 1.15 7.48
C ARG A 79 -6.47 2.24 8.10
N LEU A 80 -6.58 3.36 7.37
CA LEU A 80 -7.54 4.42 7.63
C LEU A 80 -8.51 4.47 6.47
N SER A 81 -9.79 4.21 6.75
CA SER A 81 -10.86 4.15 5.73
C SER A 81 -11.79 5.34 5.86
N PHE A 82 -12.18 5.92 4.74
CA PHE A 82 -13.03 7.10 4.76
C PHE A 82 -13.90 7.19 3.51
N ASN A 83 -15.01 7.91 3.62
CA ASN A 83 -15.86 8.22 2.47
C ASN A 83 -15.25 9.39 1.70
N GLY A 84 -14.97 9.18 0.42
CA GLY A 84 -14.46 10.22 -0.45
C GLY A 84 -15.58 11.14 -0.96
N ALA A 85 -16.25 11.87 -0.05
CA ALA A 85 -17.40 12.70 -0.38
C ALA A 85 -17.04 13.89 -1.28
N PHE A 86 -15.82 14.42 -1.15
CA PHE A 86 -15.30 15.51 -1.97
C PHE A 86 -14.11 15.00 -2.75
N ARG A 87 -14.22 15.00 -4.08
CA ARG A 87 -13.21 14.41 -4.96
C ARG A 87 -12.86 15.38 -6.07
N ALA A 88 -11.58 15.42 -6.43
CA ALA A 88 -11.16 16.05 -7.67
C ALA A 88 -11.64 15.22 -8.87
N ALA A 89 -11.76 15.84 -10.03
CA ALA A 89 -12.09 15.14 -11.27
C ALA A 89 -11.06 14.03 -11.53
N GLY A 90 -11.55 12.86 -11.91
CA GLY A 90 -10.72 11.69 -12.21
C GLY A 90 -10.52 10.72 -11.05
N LEU A 91 -11.04 11.03 -9.88
CA LEU A 91 -10.98 10.13 -8.73
C LEU A 91 -12.28 9.38 -8.48
#